data_d95bf57a0a5623b5ac101ada1ef517f1
#
_entry.id   d95bf57a0a5623b5ac101ada1ef517f1
#
_cell.length_a   1.000
_cell.length_b   1.000
_cell.length_c   1.000
_cell.angle_alpha   90.00
_cell.angle_beta   90.00
_cell.angle_gamma   90.00
#
_symmetry.space_group_name_H-M   'P 1'
#
loop_
_entity.id
_entity.type
_entity.pdbx_description
1 polymer ?
#
loop_
_entity_poly.entity_id
_entity_poly.type
_entity_poly.pdbx_seq_one_letter_code
_entity_poly.pdbx_strand_id
1 'polypeptide(L)'
;MGLKAGIVGLPNVGKSTLFNAITKQNILAANYPFATIEPNVGIVFVPDKRVDYLADLYKPKSIVPTTFEFTDIAGLVAGASKGEGLGNKFLSHIRECDAIVEVVRCFSDPNVTHVTGKVDPIGDIEVINIELVLADLEVINNRIEKIEKKAVTTKDKDALAEVNVLKKCKTALEANTPLRRISFDKDERKLLKNFSFLTIKPIIYVANVNEDDVAVGDNEYSKMVKNYAESEGSGVIVMCSKLEADLAGLEDEEKNLFLQEVGIKNSGLDKLIFATYNLLGLATFFTAGSDEVRAWTFKVGMKAPECAGIIHSDFERGFIRAEVMSFTDLEACGDEKAVKDAGRLRVEGKEYEMQDGDICYFRFNV
;
A
#
# COMPACT_ATOMS: atom_id res chain seq x y z
N MET A 1 2.67 1.39 14.46
CA MET A 1 1.46 1.23 13.64
C MET A 1 1.89 0.81 12.26
N GLY A 2 1.29 -0.24 11.70
CA GLY A 2 1.54 -0.67 10.32
C GLY A 2 1.06 0.40 9.33
N LEU A 3 1.66 0.43 8.14
CA LEU A 3 1.17 1.27 7.04
C LEU A 3 -0.11 0.65 6.47
N LYS A 4 -1.09 1.50 6.11
CA LYS A 4 -2.39 1.05 5.62
C LYS A 4 -2.83 1.77 4.34
N ALA A 5 -3.57 1.05 3.49
CA ALA A 5 -4.14 1.61 2.27
C ALA A 5 -5.66 1.77 2.38
N GLY A 6 -6.15 2.92 1.95
CA GLY A 6 -7.59 3.19 1.89
C GLY A 6 -8.17 2.81 0.54
N ILE A 7 -9.21 1.96 0.53
CA ILE A 7 -9.94 1.62 -0.70
C ILE A 7 -11.04 2.64 -0.90
N VAL A 8 -10.97 3.34 -2.02
CA VAL A 8 -11.93 4.37 -2.42
C VAL A 8 -12.57 4.03 -3.76
N GLY A 9 -13.66 4.68 -4.11
CA GLY A 9 -14.34 4.52 -5.38
C GLY A 9 -15.76 5.08 -5.32
N LEU A 10 -16.31 5.42 -6.47
CA LEU A 10 -17.70 5.84 -6.61
C LEU A 10 -18.67 4.69 -6.28
N PRO A 11 -19.95 4.97 -6.05
CA PRO A 11 -20.93 3.91 -5.87
C PRO A 11 -20.99 2.94 -7.07
N ASN A 12 -21.21 1.67 -6.78
CA ASN A 12 -21.42 0.60 -7.79
C ASN A 12 -20.21 0.31 -8.72
N VAL A 13 -18.99 0.64 -8.29
CA VAL A 13 -17.76 0.31 -9.02
C VAL A 13 -17.17 -1.06 -8.67
N GLY A 14 -17.75 -1.76 -7.67
CA GLY A 14 -17.24 -3.04 -7.15
C GLY A 14 -16.37 -2.93 -5.90
N LYS A 15 -16.28 -1.74 -5.28
CA LYS A 15 -15.47 -1.49 -4.08
C LYS A 15 -15.82 -2.44 -2.92
N SER A 16 -17.08 -2.57 -2.56
CA SER A 16 -17.53 -3.46 -1.47
C SER A 16 -17.30 -4.93 -1.79
N THR A 17 -17.41 -5.33 -3.07
CA THR A 17 -17.10 -6.68 -3.52
C THR A 17 -15.62 -6.99 -3.35
N LEU A 18 -14.74 -6.06 -3.73
CA LEU A 18 -13.30 -6.18 -3.51
C LEU A 18 -12.98 -6.26 -2.01
N PHE A 19 -13.57 -5.39 -1.21
CA PHE A 19 -13.34 -5.40 0.24
C PHE A 19 -13.84 -6.69 0.89
N ASN A 20 -14.95 -7.25 0.43
CA ASN A 20 -15.43 -8.56 0.88
C ASN A 20 -14.45 -9.70 0.53
N ALA A 21 -13.80 -9.64 -0.65
CA ALA A 21 -12.75 -10.60 -0.99
C ALA A 21 -11.57 -10.50 -0.02
N ILE A 22 -11.15 -9.28 0.32
CA ILE A 22 -10.11 -9.00 1.31
C ILE A 22 -10.51 -9.53 2.69
N THR A 23 -11.73 -9.26 3.15
CA THR A 23 -12.20 -9.66 4.49
C THR A 23 -12.43 -11.16 4.63
N LYS A 24 -12.75 -11.86 3.57
CA LYS A 24 -12.81 -13.33 3.58
C LYS A 24 -11.45 -13.96 3.87
N GLN A 25 -10.38 -13.41 3.34
CA GLN A 25 -8.99 -13.80 3.70
C GLN A 25 -8.64 -13.45 5.16
N ASN A 26 -9.31 -12.46 5.76
CA ASN A 26 -9.11 -12.02 7.14
C ASN A 26 -9.43 -13.12 8.18
N ILE A 27 -10.35 -14.05 7.87
CA ILE A 27 -10.73 -15.15 8.75
C ILE A 27 -9.52 -16.05 9.04
N LEU A 28 -8.63 -16.20 8.09
CA LEU A 28 -7.37 -16.94 8.24
C LEU A 28 -6.34 -16.14 9.08
N ALA A 29 -6.32 -14.81 8.93
CA ALA A 29 -5.42 -13.93 9.68
C ALA A 29 -5.85 -13.68 11.14
N ALA A 30 -7.14 -13.80 11.46
CA ALA A 30 -7.68 -13.60 12.82
C ALA A 30 -7.15 -14.60 13.88
N ASN A 31 -6.56 -15.70 13.45
CA ASN A 31 -5.92 -16.68 14.33
C ASN A 31 -4.49 -16.26 14.77
N TYR A 32 -3.98 -15.13 14.26
CA TYR A 32 -2.66 -14.63 14.64
C TYR A 32 -2.75 -13.65 15.82
N PRO A 33 -1.79 -13.71 16.77
CA PRO A 33 -1.76 -12.80 17.93
C PRO A 33 -1.68 -11.34 17.46
N PHE A 34 -2.52 -10.47 18.05
CA PHE A 34 -2.59 -9.02 17.83
C PHE A 34 -3.48 -8.52 16.66
N ALA A 35 -4.22 -9.38 15.96
CA ALA A 35 -5.23 -8.92 15.01
C ALA A 35 -6.46 -8.40 15.77
N THR A 36 -6.62 -7.08 15.84
CA THR A 36 -7.86 -6.45 16.32
C THR A 36 -8.82 -6.36 15.14
N ILE A 37 -10.00 -6.97 15.25
CA ILE A 37 -11.03 -6.88 14.22
C ILE A 37 -11.74 -5.54 14.40
N GLU A 38 -11.34 -4.54 13.60
CA GLU A 38 -12.07 -3.27 13.50
C GLU A 38 -13.06 -3.33 12.32
N PRO A 39 -14.27 -2.79 12.47
CA PRO A 39 -15.17 -2.66 11.33
C PRO A 39 -14.52 -1.81 10.25
N ASN A 40 -14.61 -2.24 8.99
CA ASN A 40 -14.00 -1.63 7.82
C ASN A 40 -12.46 -1.74 7.70
N VAL A 41 -11.80 -2.61 8.48
CA VAL A 41 -10.39 -2.96 8.31
C VAL A 41 -10.28 -4.40 7.84
N GLY A 42 -9.59 -4.61 6.72
CA GLY A 42 -9.24 -5.91 6.18
C GLY A 42 -7.74 -6.15 6.32
N ILE A 43 -7.34 -7.21 7.03
CA ILE A 43 -5.95 -7.63 7.16
C ILE A 43 -5.73 -8.80 6.22
N VAL A 44 -4.71 -8.73 5.37
CA VAL A 44 -4.35 -9.79 4.43
C VAL A 44 -2.91 -10.20 4.63
N PHE A 45 -2.60 -11.45 4.31
CA PHE A 45 -1.21 -11.86 4.18
C PHE A 45 -0.61 -11.29 2.90
N VAL A 46 0.64 -10.85 2.99
CA VAL A 46 1.41 -10.48 1.79
C VAL A 46 1.92 -11.78 1.17
N PRO A 47 1.50 -12.11 -0.06
CA PRO A 47 1.94 -13.33 -0.72
C PRO A 47 3.45 -13.31 -0.94
N ASP A 48 4.17 -14.27 -0.37
CA ASP A 48 5.62 -14.36 -0.50
C ASP A 48 6.10 -15.83 -0.53
N LYS A 49 6.41 -16.33 -1.71
CA LYS A 49 6.90 -17.71 -1.92
C LYS A 49 8.20 -18.03 -1.19
N ARG A 50 8.94 -16.99 -0.76
CA ARG A 50 10.17 -17.18 0.02
C ARG A 50 9.87 -17.74 1.40
N VAL A 51 8.70 -17.40 1.98
CA VAL A 51 8.24 -17.96 3.25
C VAL A 51 8.01 -19.46 3.13
N ASP A 52 7.36 -19.90 2.05
CA ASP A 52 7.09 -21.33 1.79
C ASP A 52 8.40 -22.11 1.62
N TYR A 53 9.34 -21.57 0.82
CA TYR A 53 10.65 -22.14 0.65
C TYR A 53 11.43 -22.28 1.98
N LEU A 54 11.43 -21.24 2.79
CA LEU A 54 12.08 -21.26 4.11
C LEU A 54 11.41 -22.24 5.06
N ALA A 55 10.08 -22.35 5.02
CA ALA A 55 9.33 -23.34 5.80
C ALA A 55 9.69 -24.78 5.40
N ASP A 56 9.79 -25.05 4.13
CA ASP A 56 10.20 -26.36 3.62
C ASP A 56 11.63 -26.72 4.01
N LEU A 57 12.54 -25.76 4.01
CA LEU A 57 13.94 -25.96 4.34
C LEU A 57 14.18 -26.15 5.85
N TYR A 58 13.61 -25.28 6.68
CA TYR A 58 13.86 -25.30 8.14
C TYR A 58 12.87 -26.16 8.91
N LYS A 59 11.73 -26.56 8.32
CA LYS A 59 10.63 -27.34 8.94
C LYS A 59 10.26 -26.82 10.33
N PRO A 60 9.89 -25.53 10.44
CA PRO A 60 9.66 -24.87 11.71
C PRO A 60 8.38 -25.38 12.38
N LYS A 61 8.28 -25.15 13.69
CA LYS A 61 7.04 -25.37 14.45
C LYS A 61 5.95 -24.34 14.14
N SER A 62 6.35 -23.14 13.69
CA SER A 62 5.46 -22.03 13.39
C SER A 62 5.93 -21.27 12.15
N ILE A 63 4.97 -20.84 11.33
CA ILE A 63 5.21 -20.00 10.15
C ILE A 63 4.39 -18.72 10.34
N VAL A 64 5.04 -17.57 10.28
CA VAL A 64 4.41 -16.26 10.46
C VAL A 64 4.67 -15.37 9.25
N PRO A 65 3.75 -15.34 8.26
CA PRO A 65 3.84 -14.42 7.12
C PRO A 65 3.63 -12.99 7.58
N THR A 66 4.05 -12.03 6.76
CA THR A 66 3.74 -10.62 7.02
C THR A 66 2.32 -10.28 6.60
N THR A 67 1.74 -9.25 7.21
CA THR A 67 0.38 -8.80 6.93
C THR A 67 0.36 -7.36 6.46
N PHE A 68 -0.68 -7.01 5.71
CA PHE A 68 -0.96 -5.65 5.25
C PHE A 68 -2.41 -5.27 5.52
N GLU A 69 -2.66 -3.99 5.83
CA GLU A 69 -3.98 -3.49 6.20
C GLU A 69 -4.63 -2.70 5.05
N PHE A 70 -5.85 -3.07 4.70
CA PHE A 70 -6.73 -2.29 3.85
C PHE A 70 -7.90 -1.74 4.67
N THR A 71 -8.27 -0.48 4.44
CA THR A 71 -9.44 0.14 5.08
C THR A 71 -10.49 0.44 4.04
N ASP A 72 -11.72 -0.06 4.24
CA ASP A 72 -12.86 0.32 3.40
C ASP A 72 -13.30 1.75 3.74
N ILE A 73 -13.18 2.63 2.79
CA ILE A 73 -13.63 4.02 2.95
C ILE A 73 -14.97 4.15 2.26
N ALA A 74 -16.00 4.54 3.03
CA ALA A 74 -17.36 4.70 2.52
C ALA A 74 -17.36 5.56 1.24
N GLY A 75 -18.16 5.15 0.24
CA GLY A 75 -18.13 5.76 -1.09
C GLY A 75 -18.35 7.26 -1.10
N LEU A 76 -17.66 7.92 -1.98
CA LEU A 76 -17.80 9.37 -2.22
C LEU A 76 -19.13 9.65 -2.93
N VAL A 77 -19.83 10.68 -2.44
CA VAL A 77 -20.88 11.34 -3.19
C VAL A 77 -20.32 12.68 -3.68
N ALA A 78 -20.50 13.02 -4.94
CA ALA A 78 -20.03 14.28 -5.50
C ALA A 78 -20.51 15.48 -4.64
N GLY A 79 -19.59 16.44 -4.35
CA GLY A 79 -19.84 17.54 -3.43
C GLY A 79 -19.48 17.27 -1.97
N ALA A 80 -18.72 16.22 -1.69
CA ALA A 80 -18.31 15.83 -0.35
C ALA A 80 -17.48 16.90 0.37
N SER A 81 -16.70 17.70 -0.36
CA SER A 81 -15.89 18.80 0.18
C SER A 81 -16.72 20.02 0.62
N LYS A 82 -17.96 20.14 0.10
CA LYS A 82 -18.86 21.28 0.42
C LYS A 82 -20.00 20.92 1.36
N GLY A 83 -20.15 19.61 1.71
CA GLY A 83 -21.27 19.10 2.47
C GLY A 83 -20.96 18.86 3.94
N GLU A 84 -21.91 19.13 4.81
CA GLU A 84 -21.87 18.74 6.21
C GLU A 84 -22.06 17.21 6.33
N GLY A 85 -21.14 16.52 7.03
CA GLY A 85 -21.33 15.15 7.52
C GLY A 85 -20.56 14.06 6.79
N LEU A 86 -21.14 13.36 5.81
CA LEU A 86 -20.56 12.15 5.20
C LEU A 86 -19.27 12.39 4.38
N GLY A 87 -19.19 13.52 3.67
CA GLY A 87 -18.02 13.88 2.89
C GLY A 87 -16.79 14.16 3.75
N ASN A 88 -16.96 14.87 4.86
CA ASN A 88 -15.87 15.13 5.78
C ASN A 88 -15.34 13.86 6.45
N LYS A 89 -16.22 12.88 6.74
CA LYS A 89 -15.80 11.55 7.24
C LYS A 89 -14.98 10.78 6.20
N PHE A 90 -15.40 10.80 4.94
CA PHE A 90 -14.65 10.19 3.82
C PHE A 90 -13.23 10.75 3.74
N LEU A 91 -13.09 12.08 3.70
CA LEU A 91 -11.79 12.76 3.62
C LEU A 91 -10.93 12.49 4.88
N SER A 92 -11.56 12.42 6.06
CA SER A 92 -10.86 12.08 7.31
C SER A 92 -10.28 10.68 7.29
N HIS A 93 -11.05 9.68 6.83
CA HIS A 93 -10.56 8.32 6.73
C HIS A 93 -9.39 8.20 5.73
N ILE A 94 -9.46 8.90 4.58
CA ILE A 94 -8.32 8.94 3.65
C ILE A 94 -7.08 9.57 4.31
N ARG A 95 -7.24 10.60 5.15
CA ARG A 95 -6.09 11.23 5.87
C ARG A 95 -5.34 10.23 6.73
N GLU A 96 -6.02 9.27 7.31
CA GLU A 96 -5.43 8.23 8.17
C GLU A 96 -4.70 7.13 7.42
N CYS A 97 -4.90 7.01 6.09
CA CYS A 97 -4.23 6.03 5.26
C CYS A 97 -2.91 6.56 4.68
N ASP A 98 -1.99 5.65 4.35
CA ASP A 98 -0.68 5.98 3.77
C ASP A 98 -0.69 5.95 2.24
N ALA A 99 -1.58 5.15 1.65
CA ALA A 99 -1.81 5.06 0.21
C ALA A 99 -3.30 5.00 -0.11
N ILE A 100 -3.65 5.26 -1.36
CA ILE A 100 -5.01 5.17 -1.89
C ILE A 100 -5.06 4.03 -2.91
N VAL A 101 -6.07 3.17 -2.78
CA VAL A 101 -6.47 2.18 -3.79
C VAL A 101 -7.80 2.63 -4.37
N GLU A 102 -7.80 3.14 -5.58
CA GLU A 102 -9.00 3.64 -6.23
C GLU A 102 -9.59 2.60 -7.16
N VAL A 103 -10.79 2.13 -6.82
CA VAL A 103 -11.55 1.17 -7.63
C VAL A 103 -12.36 1.92 -8.68
N VAL A 104 -12.06 1.62 -9.94
CA VAL A 104 -12.65 2.27 -11.11
C VAL A 104 -13.48 1.25 -11.89
N ARG A 105 -14.71 1.60 -12.23
CA ARG A 105 -15.59 0.73 -13.00
C ARG A 105 -15.15 0.66 -14.47
N CYS A 106 -14.74 -0.52 -14.91
CA CYS A 106 -14.33 -0.82 -16.27
C CYS A 106 -15.17 -1.93 -16.89
N PHE A 107 -16.42 -2.10 -16.45
CA PHE A 107 -17.35 -3.09 -16.96
C PHE A 107 -18.74 -2.50 -17.24
N SER A 108 -19.45 -3.12 -18.16
CA SER A 108 -20.85 -2.78 -18.47
C SER A 108 -21.75 -3.91 -17.96
N ASP A 109 -22.71 -3.57 -17.11
CA ASP A 109 -23.75 -4.50 -16.62
C ASP A 109 -25.09 -3.74 -16.57
N PRO A 110 -26.13 -4.21 -17.30
CA PRO A 110 -27.44 -3.57 -17.33
C PRO A 110 -28.16 -3.57 -16.00
N ASN A 111 -27.80 -4.49 -15.09
CA ASN A 111 -28.41 -4.61 -13.77
C ASN A 111 -27.72 -3.70 -12.72
N VAL A 112 -26.59 -3.09 -13.07
CA VAL A 112 -25.81 -2.23 -12.17
C VAL A 112 -25.86 -0.79 -12.68
N THR A 113 -26.66 0.05 -12.03
CA THR A 113 -26.79 1.46 -12.41
C THR A 113 -25.48 2.21 -12.21
N HIS A 114 -25.06 2.98 -13.22
CA HIS A 114 -23.93 3.92 -13.08
C HIS A 114 -24.44 5.28 -12.57
N VAL A 115 -23.64 5.97 -11.77
CA VAL A 115 -24.02 7.26 -11.15
C VAL A 115 -24.35 8.32 -12.22
N THR A 116 -23.61 8.33 -13.34
CA THR A 116 -23.80 9.27 -14.45
C THR A 116 -24.61 8.69 -15.62
N GLY A 117 -25.11 7.46 -15.49
CA GLY A 117 -25.89 6.76 -16.52
C GLY A 117 -25.07 6.06 -17.60
N LYS A 118 -23.75 6.30 -17.71
CA LYS A 118 -22.83 5.62 -18.62
C LYS A 118 -21.50 5.32 -17.91
N VAL A 119 -20.82 4.27 -18.35
CA VAL A 119 -19.47 3.96 -17.84
C VAL A 119 -18.49 5.00 -18.42
N ASP A 120 -17.81 5.71 -17.52
CA ASP A 120 -16.81 6.74 -17.86
C ASP A 120 -15.67 6.69 -16.82
N PRO A 121 -14.71 5.77 -17.00
CA PRO A 121 -13.66 5.54 -16.01
C PRO A 121 -12.82 6.78 -15.69
N ILE A 122 -12.54 7.63 -16.70
CA ILE A 122 -11.74 8.83 -16.48
C ILE A 122 -12.55 9.90 -15.73
N GLY A 123 -13.81 10.08 -16.10
CA GLY A 123 -14.71 10.96 -15.35
C GLY A 123 -14.86 10.54 -13.89
N ASP A 124 -14.91 9.24 -13.61
CA ASP A 124 -14.99 8.70 -12.25
C ASP A 124 -13.74 9.03 -11.42
N ILE A 125 -12.54 8.86 -12.01
CA ILE A 125 -11.26 9.23 -11.39
C ILE A 125 -11.19 10.74 -11.14
N GLU A 126 -11.60 11.54 -12.11
CA GLU A 126 -11.57 13.00 -11.99
C GLU A 126 -12.49 13.52 -10.88
N VAL A 127 -13.65 12.92 -10.67
CA VAL A 127 -14.56 13.27 -9.58
C VAL A 127 -13.87 13.10 -8.22
N ILE A 128 -13.20 11.98 -8.00
CA ILE A 128 -12.47 11.73 -6.75
C ILE A 128 -11.29 12.70 -6.60
N ASN A 129 -10.50 12.86 -7.65
CA ASN A 129 -9.35 13.77 -7.63
C ASN A 129 -9.75 15.22 -7.31
N ILE A 130 -10.84 15.72 -7.90
CA ILE A 130 -11.35 17.09 -7.62
C ILE A 130 -11.70 17.24 -6.14
N GLU A 131 -12.36 16.28 -5.52
CA GLU A 131 -12.71 16.35 -4.09
C GLU A 131 -11.47 16.37 -3.19
N LEU A 132 -10.43 15.56 -3.52
CA LEU A 132 -9.16 15.57 -2.81
C LEU A 132 -8.44 16.91 -2.95
N VAL A 133 -8.42 17.47 -4.16
CA VAL A 133 -7.81 18.77 -4.48
C VAL A 133 -8.51 19.89 -3.70
N LEU A 134 -9.83 19.93 -3.70
CA LEU A 134 -10.58 20.96 -2.99
C LEU A 134 -10.35 20.90 -1.49
N ALA A 135 -10.28 19.69 -0.92
CA ALA A 135 -10.00 19.51 0.52
C ALA A 135 -8.58 20.00 0.90
N ASP A 136 -7.58 19.72 0.04
CA ASP A 136 -6.23 20.20 0.30
C ASP A 136 -6.09 21.71 0.09
N LEU A 137 -6.77 22.28 -0.90
CA LEU A 137 -6.83 23.74 -1.12
C LEU A 137 -7.42 24.47 0.07
N GLU A 138 -8.45 23.92 0.70
CA GLU A 138 -9.04 24.49 1.92
C GLU A 138 -8.02 24.56 3.06
N VAL A 139 -7.31 23.45 3.31
CA VAL A 139 -6.24 23.39 4.33
C VAL A 139 -5.14 24.40 4.05
N ILE A 140 -4.67 24.49 2.80
CA ILE A 140 -3.61 25.41 2.37
C ILE A 140 -4.05 26.86 2.54
N ASN A 141 -5.23 27.24 2.06
CA ASN A 141 -5.75 28.60 2.16
C ASN A 141 -5.88 29.05 3.62
N ASN A 142 -6.50 28.21 4.46
CA ASN A 142 -6.65 28.47 5.89
C ASN A 142 -5.29 28.63 6.60
N ARG A 143 -4.27 27.87 6.18
CA ARG A 143 -2.95 27.98 6.79
C ARG A 143 -2.19 29.22 6.34
N ILE A 144 -2.17 29.50 5.04
CA ILE A 144 -1.52 30.70 4.47
C ILE A 144 -2.13 31.94 5.13
N GLU A 145 -3.45 32.07 5.21
CA GLU A 145 -4.13 33.22 5.80
C GLU A 145 -3.67 33.49 7.26
N LYS A 146 -3.46 32.43 8.04
CA LYS A 146 -3.02 32.52 9.43
C LYS A 146 -1.56 32.94 9.60
N ILE A 147 -0.66 32.47 8.71
CA ILE A 147 0.79 32.60 8.93
C ILE A 147 1.45 33.68 8.07
N GLU A 148 0.91 34.02 6.90
CA GLU A 148 1.56 34.91 5.94
C GLU A 148 1.87 36.30 6.51
N LYS A 149 0.88 36.93 7.14
CA LYS A 149 1.06 38.25 7.75
C LYS A 149 2.16 38.24 8.81
N LYS A 150 2.16 37.20 9.67
CA LYS A 150 3.15 37.05 10.72
C LYS A 150 4.54 36.79 10.12
N ALA A 151 4.65 35.87 9.18
CA ALA A 151 5.90 35.51 8.52
C ALA A 151 6.59 36.72 7.89
N VAL A 152 5.84 37.57 7.18
CA VAL A 152 6.38 38.79 6.56
C VAL A 152 6.78 39.83 7.61
N THR A 153 5.97 40.04 8.65
CA THR A 153 6.21 41.06 9.67
C THR A 153 7.43 40.74 10.55
N THR A 154 7.53 39.48 10.98
CA THR A 154 8.61 39.02 11.87
C THR A 154 9.87 38.60 11.12
N LYS A 155 9.82 38.46 9.79
CA LYS A 155 10.89 37.90 8.93
C LYS A 155 11.39 36.54 9.41
N ASP A 156 10.47 35.75 9.99
CA ASP A 156 10.74 34.39 10.43
C ASP A 156 11.01 33.50 9.21
N LYS A 157 12.24 32.95 9.14
CA LYS A 157 12.70 32.16 7.98
C LYS A 157 11.90 30.86 7.81
N ASP A 158 11.57 30.20 8.91
CA ASP A 158 10.83 28.93 8.87
C ASP A 158 9.38 29.15 8.42
N ALA A 159 8.73 30.20 8.94
CA ALA A 159 7.40 30.57 8.51
C ALA A 159 7.37 31.03 7.04
N LEU A 160 8.39 31.74 6.57
CA LEU A 160 8.50 32.13 5.15
C LEU A 160 8.72 30.91 4.24
N ALA A 161 9.55 29.96 4.66
CA ALA A 161 9.74 28.71 3.92
C ALA A 161 8.44 27.90 3.82
N GLU A 162 7.69 27.80 4.94
CA GLU A 162 6.35 27.15 4.96
C GLU A 162 5.37 27.85 4.00
N VAL A 163 5.27 29.17 4.03
CA VAL A 163 4.40 29.93 3.11
C VAL A 163 4.78 29.69 1.65
N ASN A 164 6.07 29.67 1.32
CA ASN A 164 6.52 29.47 -0.06
C ASN A 164 6.16 28.08 -0.57
N VAL A 165 6.37 27.04 0.22
CA VAL A 165 6.01 25.67 -0.17
C VAL A 165 4.50 25.50 -0.28
N LEU A 166 3.71 26.11 0.61
CA LEU A 166 2.26 26.08 0.52
C LEU A 166 1.74 26.82 -0.72
N LYS A 167 2.35 27.94 -1.12
CA LYS A 167 2.02 28.62 -2.37
C LYS A 167 2.34 27.79 -3.61
N LYS A 168 3.47 27.07 -3.62
CA LYS A 168 3.81 26.11 -4.66
C LYS A 168 2.72 25.01 -4.76
N CYS A 169 2.31 24.45 -3.63
CA CYS A 169 1.22 23.47 -3.57
C CYS A 169 -0.09 24.06 -4.09
N LYS A 170 -0.47 25.26 -3.65
CA LYS A 170 -1.68 25.95 -4.09
C LYS A 170 -1.72 26.11 -5.61
N THR A 171 -0.65 26.62 -6.20
CA THR A 171 -0.56 26.82 -7.65
C THR A 171 -0.77 25.50 -8.41
N ALA A 172 -0.18 24.40 -7.95
CA ALA A 172 -0.37 23.09 -8.57
C ALA A 172 -1.82 22.60 -8.48
N LEU A 173 -2.43 22.71 -7.29
CA LEU A 173 -3.80 22.28 -7.06
C LEU A 173 -4.84 23.13 -7.80
N GLU A 174 -4.63 24.45 -7.91
CA GLU A 174 -5.46 25.34 -8.73
C GLU A 174 -5.39 25.00 -10.23
N ALA A 175 -4.29 24.41 -10.68
CA ALA A 175 -4.12 23.84 -12.02
C ALA A 175 -4.64 22.38 -12.10
N ASN A 176 -5.42 21.92 -11.13
CA ASN A 176 -5.92 20.54 -11.02
C ASN A 176 -4.80 19.47 -11.09
N THR A 177 -3.61 19.80 -10.58
CA THR A 177 -2.46 18.88 -10.54
C THR A 177 -2.28 18.36 -9.11
N PRO A 178 -2.48 17.06 -8.85
CA PRO A 178 -2.26 16.46 -7.53
C PRO A 178 -0.81 16.61 -7.05
N LEU A 179 -0.61 16.81 -5.76
CA LEU A 179 0.72 17.04 -5.18
C LEU A 179 1.67 15.87 -5.34
N ARG A 180 1.18 14.62 -5.51
CA ARG A 180 2.00 13.45 -5.82
C ARG A 180 2.76 13.55 -7.14
N ARG A 181 2.32 14.42 -8.06
CA ARG A 181 2.99 14.70 -9.34
C ARG A 181 4.05 15.80 -9.26
N ILE A 182 4.17 16.47 -8.11
CA ILE A 182 5.07 17.60 -7.91
C ILE A 182 6.36 17.11 -7.24
N SER A 183 7.49 17.54 -7.79
CA SER A 183 8.77 17.29 -7.15
C SER A 183 9.00 18.25 -5.99
N PHE A 184 9.26 17.69 -4.82
CA PHE A 184 9.63 18.43 -3.60
C PHE A 184 11.02 18.01 -3.15
N ASP A 185 11.82 18.97 -2.71
CA ASP A 185 13.09 18.68 -2.07
C ASP A 185 12.91 18.11 -0.65
N LYS A 186 14.04 17.79 0.02
CA LYS A 186 14.02 17.15 1.34
C LYS A 186 13.42 18.06 2.43
N ASP A 187 13.67 19.34 2.36
CA ASP A 187 13.20 20.31 3.35
C ASP A 187 11.70 20.62 3.12
N GLU A 188 11.29 20.80 1.87
CA GLU A 188 9.88 20.93 1.48
C GLU A 188 9.08 19.70 1.94
N ARG A 189 9.58 18.48 1.70
CA ARG A 189 8.91 17.24 2.15
C ARG A 189 8.77 17.18 3.68
N LYS A 190 9.77 17.67 4.42
CA LYS A 190 9.72 17.71 5.88
C LYS A 190 8.63 18.65 6.38
N LEU A 191 8.50 19.83 5.77
CA LEU A 191 7.43 20.79 6.09
C LEU A 191 6.03 20.22 5.78
N LEU A 192 5.88 19.55 4.62
CA LEU A 192 4.60 19.02 4.16
C LEU A 192 4.08 17.85 5.00
N LYS A 193 4.94 17.10 5.69
CA LYS A 193 4.53 15.98 6.55
C LYS A 193 3.48 16.34 7.61
N ASN A 194 3.49 17.58 8.09
CA ASN A 194 2.58 18.04 9.15
C ASN A 194 1.14 18.30 8.68
N PHE A 195 0.89 18.32 7.36
CA PHE A 195 -0.41 18.69 6.80
C PHE A 195 -1.29 17.50 6.44
N SER A 196 -0.70 16.31 6.31
CA SER A 196 -1.42 15.10 5.89
C SER A 196 -2.28 15.33 4.62
N PHE A 197 -1.69 15.99 3.61
CA PHE A 197 -2.36 16.26 2.34
C PHE A 197 -2.82 14.97 1.69
N LEU A 198 -4.02 14.99 1.12
CA LEU A 198 -4.64 13.84 0.47
C LEU A 198 -4.02 13.58 -0.90
N THR A 199 -3.80 14.65 -1.67
CA THR A 199 -3.27 14.59 -3.03
C THR A 199 -1.78 14.25 -3.11
N ILE A 200 -1.04 14.27 -1.99
CA ILE A 200 0.37 13.85 -1.93
C ILE A 200 0.52 12.34 -1.75
N LYS A 201 -0.55 11.66 -1.30
CA LYS A 201 -0.52 10.22 -1.07
C LYS A 201 -0.32 9.47 -2.38
N PRO A 202 0.52 8.42 -2.38
CA PRO A 202 0.63 7.55 -3.54
C PRO A 202 -0.70 6.84 -3.81
N ILE A 203 -1.00 6.61 -5.08
CA ILE A 203 -2.24 6.00 -5.53
C ILE A 203 -1.97 4.82 -6.47
N ILE A 204 -2.82 3.80 -6.37
CA ILE A 204 -2.91 2.72 -7.35
C ILE A 204 -4.36 2.57 -7.79
N TYR A 205 -4.57 2.40 -9.09
CA TYR A 205 -5.90 2.21 -9.66
C TYR A 205 -6.21 0.73 -9.79
N VAL A 206 -7.43 0.34 -9.45
CA VAL A 206 -7.99 -0.98 -9.72
C VAL A 206 -9.01 -0.82 -10.84
N ALA A 207 -8.63 -1.18 -12.05
CA ALA A 207 -9.53 -1.27 -13.19
C ALA A 207 -10.39 -2.54 -13.03
N ASN A 208 -11.58 -2.39 -12.45
CA ASN A 208 -12.50 -3.50 -12.20
C ASN A 208 -13.27 -3.83 -13.47
N VAL A 209 -12.95 -4.99 -14.07
CA VAL A 209 -13.50 -5.49 -15.33
C VAL A 209 -14.46 -6.65 -15.10
N ASN A 210 -15.13 -7.13 -16.17
CA ASN A 210 -15.86 -8.38 -16.15
C ASN A 210 -14.94 -9.60 -16.08
N GLU A 211 -15.48 -10.73 -15.71
CA GLU A 211 -14.76 -11.99 -15.59
C GLU A 211 -14.13 -12.43 -16.92
N ASP A 212 -14.86 -12.31 -18.04
CA ASP A 212 -14.39 -12.64 -19.38
C ASP A 212 -13.19 -11.78 -19.80
N ASP A 213 -13.13 -10.51 -19.35
CA ASP A 213 -12.06 -9.58 -19.69
C ASP A 213 -10.75 -9.87 -18.96
N VAL A 214 -10.81 -10.55 -17.79
CA VAL A 214 -9.60 -10.85 -16.98
C VAL A 214 -8.66 -11.79 -17.72
N ALA A 215 -9.18 -12.81 -18.39
CA ALA A 215 -8.38 -13.77 -19.16
C ALA A 215 -7.74 -13.12 -20.40
N VAL A 216 -8.44 -12.16 -21.04
CA VAL A 216 -7.93 -11.39 -22.18
C VAL A 216 -6.91 -10.32 -21.72
N GLY A 217 -7.02 -9.86 -20.47
CA GLY A 217 -6.09 -8.94 -19.83
C GLY A 217 -6.51 -7.45 -19.94
N ASP A 218 -7.29 -7.04 -20.91
CA ASP A 218 -7.72 -5.65 -21.10
C ASP A 218 -8.98 -5.52 -21.93
N ASN A 219 -9.81 -4.52 -21.57
CA ASN A 219 -10.87 -4.00 -22.42
C ASN A 219 -10.62 -2.51 -22.74
N GLU A 220 -11.51 -1.85 -23.49
CA GLU A 220 -11.35 -0.44 -23.84
C GLU A 220 -11.28 0.47 -22.61
N TYR A 221 -12.12 0.23 -21.60
CA TYR A 221 -12.16 1.02 -20.37
C TYR A 221 -10.89 0.84 -19.53
N SER A 222 -10.40 -0.40 -19.35
CA SER A 222 -9.18 -0.65 -18.59
C SER A 222 -7.94 -0.04 -19.27
N LYS A 223 -7.90 -0.01 -20.61
CA LYS A 223 -6.86 0.69 -21.38
C LYS A 223 -6.86 2.19 -21.12
N MET A 224 -8.05 2.80 -21.03
CA MET A 224 -8.16 4.23 -20.69
C MET A 224 -7.56 4.50 -19.30
N VAL A 225 -7.88 3.67 -18.30
CA VAL A 225 -7.32 3.79 -16.95
C VAL A 225 -5.80 3.57 -16.94
N LYS A 226 -5.29 2.60 -17.70
CA LYS A 226 -3.84 2.38 -17.85
C LYS A 226 -3.12 3.61 -18.40
N ASN A 227 -3.62 4.16 -19.49
CA ASN A 227 -3.06 5.36 -20.12
C ASN A 227 -3.08 6.56 -19.16
N TYR A 228 -4.16 6.73 -18.41
CA TYR A 228 -4.28 7.77 -17.39
C TYR A 228 -3.25 7.58 -16.27
N ALA A 229 -3.20 6.39 -15.68
CA ALA A 229 -2.27 6.06 -14.62
C ALA A 229 -0.80 6.25 -15.03
N GLU A 230 -0.44 5.80 -16.24
CA GLU A 230 0.89 5.98 -16.82
C GLU A 230 1.26 7.45 -16.99
N SER A 231 0.29 8.29 -17.42
CA SER A 231 0.49 9.74 -17.59
C SER A 231 0.83 10.46 -16.27
N GLU A 232 0.41 9.92 -15.13
CA GLU A 232 0.71 10.48 -13.80
C GLU A 232 1.74 9.67 -13.00
N GLY A 233 2.32 8.61 -13.59
CA GLY A 233 3.32 7.77 -12.94
C GLY A 233 2.75 6.88 -11.84
N SER A 234 1.44 6.56 -11.89
CA SER A 234 0.74 5.69 -10.95
C SER A 234 0.61 4.26 -11.48
N GLY A 235 0.46 3.30 -10.57
CA GLY A 235 0.22 1.91 -10.91
C GLY A 235 -1.25 1.62 -11.24
N VAL A 236 -1.48 0.53 -11.99
CA VAL A 236 -2.83 0.01 -12.24
C VAL A 236 -2.84 -1.51 -12.19
N ILE A 237 -3.88 -2.06 -11.57
CA ILE A 237 -4.18 -3.49 -11.55
C ILE A 237 -5.51 -3.71 -12.27
N VAL A 238 -5.52 -4.57 -13.27
CA VAL A 238 -6.76 -5.02 -13.93
C VAL A 238 -7.21 -6.30 -13.25
N MET A 239 -8.43 -6.33 -12.73
CA MET A 239 -9.00 -7.47 -12.03
C MET A 239 -10.51 -7.47 -12.07
N CYS A 240 -11.13 -8.61 -11.79
CA CYS A 240 -12.57 -8.73 -11.57
C CYS A 240 -12.84 -8.92 -10.07
N SER A 241 -13.39 -7.91 -9.41
CA SER A 241 -13.67 -7.97 -7.96
C SER A 241 -14.63 -9.11 -7.59
N LYS A 242 -15.55 -9.47 -8.49
CA LYS A 242 -16.47 -10.60 -8.29
C LYS A 242 -15.72 -11.94 -8.28
N LEU A 243 -14.86 -12.15 -9.28
CA LEU A 243 -14.00 -13.33 -9.37
C LEU A 243 -13.13 -13.49 -8.11
N GLU A 244 -12.51 -12.40 -7.65
CA GLU A 244 -11.69 -12.42 -6.43
C GLU A 244 -12.51 -12.78 -5.18
N ALA A 245 -13.78 -12.31 -5.10
CA ALA A 245 -14.66 -12.64 -4.00
C ALA A 245 -15.09 -14.12 -4.01
N ASP A 246 -15.21 -14.73 -5.19
CA ASP A 246 -15.50 -16.14 -5.36
C ASP A 246 -14.27 -16.99 -5.02
N LEU A 247 -13.08 -16.61 -5.51
CA LEU A 247 -11.81 -17.27 -5.21
C LEU A 247 -11.42 -17.23 -3.72
N ALA A 248 -11.75 -16.14 -3.02
CA ALA A 248 -11.45 -15.98 -1.60
C ALA A 248 -12.20 -16.96 -0.67
N GLY A 249 -13.14 -17.74 -1.20
CA GLY A 249 -13.85 -18.79 -0.48
C GLY A 249 -13.33 -20.20 -0.74
N LEU A 250 -12.34 -20.37 -1.62
CA LEU A 250 -11.78 -21.66 -2.01
C LEU A 250 -10.51 -21.96 -1.21
N GLU A 251 -10.24 -23.24 -1.02
CA GLU A 251 -8.94 -23.72 -0.52
C GLU A 251 -7.85 -23.49 -1.58
N ASP A 252 -6.60 -23.40 -1.16
CA ASP A 252 -5.47 -23.02 -2.05
C ASP A 252 -5.33 -23.95 -3.27
N GLU A 253 -5.57 -25.24 -3.12
CA GLU A 253 -5.52 -26.21 -4.22
C GLU A 253 -6.63 -25.95 -5.26
N GLU A 254 -7.86 -25.71 -4.80
CA GLU A 254 -9.01 -25.40 -5.65
C GLU A 254 -8.83 -24.05 -6.35
N LYS A 255 -8.34 -23.04 -5.61
CA LYS A 255 -7.99 -21.71 -6.14
C LYS A 255 -6.97 -21.82 -7.28
N ASN A 256 -5.91 -22.59 -7.07
CA ASN A 256 -4.86 -22.77 -8.07
C ASN A 256 -5.36 -23.50 -9.32
N LEU A 257 -6.18 -24.54 -9.17
CA LEU A 257 -6.80 -25.24 -10.29
C LEU A 257 -7.70 -24.31 -11.11
N PHE A 258 -8.55 -23.55 -10.44
CA PHE A 258 -9.43 -22.58 -11.11
C PHE A 258 -8.64 -21.52 -11.88
N LEU A 259 -7.60 -20.93 -11.26
CA LEU A 259 -6.75 -19.96 -11.93
C LEU A 259 -6.05 -20.53 -13.17
N GLN A 260 -5.62 -21.79 -13.12
CA GLN A 260 -5.04 -22.49 -14.27
C GLN A 260 -6.04 -22.72 -15.40
N GLU A 261 -7.28 -23.12 -15.08
CA GLU A 261 -8.35 -23.30 -16.07
C GLU A 261 -8.69 -22.00 -16.80
N VAL A 262 -8.71 -20.87 -16.07
CA VAL A 262 -8.97 -19.53 -16.64
C VAL A 262 -7.72 -18.92 -17.30
N GLY A 263 -6.55 -19.57 -17.18
CA GLY A 263 -5.29 -19.08 -17.77
C GLY A 263 -4.63 -17.93 -17.01
N ILE A 264 -4.96 -17.74 -15.73
CA ILE A 264 -4.45 -16.69 -14.88
C ILE A 264 -3.35 -17.26 -13.95
N LYS A 265 -2.15 -16.66 -13.94
CA LYS A 265 -1.02 -17.14 -13.12
C LYS A 265 -1.11 -16.75 -11.65
N ASN A 266 -1.59 -15.55 -11.35
CA ASN A 266 -1.72 -15.00 -10.00
C ASN A 266 -3.05 -14.26 -9.90
N SER A 267 -3.72 -14.33 -8.76
CA SER A 267 -4.97 -13.60 -8.54
C SER A 267 -4.76 -12.08 -8.67
N GLY A 268 -5.81 -11.35 -8.98
CA GLY A 268 -5.77 -9.88 -9.02
C GLY A 268 -5.55 -9.29 -7.64
N LEU A 269 -6.10 -9.93 -6.61
CA LEU A 269 -5.94 -9.53 -5.21
C LEU A 269 -4.48 -9.68 -4.76
N ASP A 270 -3.81 -10.79 -5.07
CA ASP A 270 -2.39 -10.99 -4.75
C ASP A 270 -1.51 -9.92 -5.42
N LYS A 271 -1.80 -9.60 -6.70
CA LYS A 271 -1.13 -8.52 -7.43
C LYS A 271 -1.35 -7.16 -6.78
N LEU A 272 -2.59 -6.87 -6.33
CA LEU A 272 -2.94 -5.61 -5.67
C LEU A 272 -2.20 -5.47 -4.34
N ILE A 273 -2.19 -6.51 -3.51
CA ILE A 273 -1.48 -6.52 -2.22
C ILE A 273 0.00 -6.22 -2.45
N PHE A 274 0.64 -6.96 -3.34
CA PHE A 274 2.06 -6.79 -3.65
C PHE A 274 2.38 -5.41 -4.23
N ALA A 275 1.57 -4.93 -5.17
CA ALA A 275 1.75 -3.62 -5.78
C ALA A 275 1.58 -2.47 -4.76
N THR A 276 0.61 -2.58 -3.85
CA THR A 276 0.37 -1.59 -2.79
C THR A 276 1.51 -1.59 -1.76
N TYR A 277 2.02 -2.78 -1.41
CA TYR A 277 3.16 -2.95 -0.54
C TYR A 277 4.41 -2.26 -1.09
N ASN A 278 4.72 -2.49 -2.36
CA ASN A 278 5.83 -1.84 -3.06
C ASN A 278 5.63 -0.32 -3.22
N LEU A 279 4.40 0.13 -3.50
CA LEU A 279 4.05 1.54 -3.64
C LEU A 279 4.40 2.34 -2.37
N LEU A 280 4.26 1.72 -1.20
CA LEU A 280 4.60 2.31 0.09
C LEU A 280 6.10 2.22 0.43
N GLY A 281 6.91 1.64 -0.46
CA GLY A 281 8.34 1.42 -0.24
C GLY A 281 8.59 0.41 0.87
N LEU A 282 7.72 -0.59 1.01
CA LEU A 282 7.89 -1.68 1.94
C LEU A 282 8.68 -2.82 1.31
N ALA A 283 9.42 -3.53 2.14
CA ALA A 283 10.18 -4.72 1.80
C ALA A 283 10.13 -5.71 2.96
N THR A 284 10.62 -6.92 2.73
CA THR A 284 10.55 -8.02 3.70
C THR A 284 11.93 -8.55 4.00
N PHE A 285 12.28 -8.66 5.29
CA PHE A 285 13.37 -9.50 5.76
C PHE A 285 12.83 -10.69 6.55
N PHE A 286 13.64 -11.72 6.74
CA PHE A 286 13.24 -12.96 7.37
C PHE A 286 14.10 -13.27 8.60
N THR A 287 13.47 -13.93 9.58
CA THR A 287 14.14 -14.73 10.58
C THR A 287 13.73 -16.18 10.36
N ALA A 288 14.68 -17.09 10.30
CA ALA A 288 14.42 -18.50 9.99
C ALA A 288 15.16 -19.42 10.93
N GLY A 289 14.45 -20.42 11.46
CA GLY A 289 14.99 -21.44 12.35
C GLY A 289 13.98 -22.56 12.58
N SER A 290 14.39 -23.58 13.36
CA SER A 290 13.54 -24.75 13.68
C SER A 290 12.32 -24.44 14.54
N ASP A 291 12.31 -23.31 15.26
CA ASP A 291 11.17 -22.92 16.08
C ASP A 291 10.18 -22.07 15.27
N GLU A 292 10.67 -21.11 14.51
CA GLU A 292 9.85 -20.19 13.75
C GLU A 292 10.54 -19.76 12.43
N VAL A 293 9.77 -19.69 11.35
CA VAL A 293 10.08 -18.92 10.15
C VAL A 293 9.12 -17.74 10.12
N ARG A 294 9.68 -16.52 10.07
CA ARG A 294 8.87 -15.32 10.12
C ARG A 294 9.34 -14.26 9.12
N ALA A 295 8.38 -13.67 8.43
CA ALA A 295 8.55 -12.53 7.55
C ALA A 295 8.28 -11.23 8.33
N TRP A 296 9.16 -10.24 8.16
CA TRP A 296 9.09 -8.94 8.83
C TRP A 296 9.05 -7.83 7.82
N THR A 297 8.04 -6.97 7.91
CA THR A 297 7.94 -5.77 7.06
C THR A 297 8.86 -4.68 7.55
N PHE A 298 9.63 -4.08 6.65
CA PHE A 298 10.41 -2.88 6.91
C PHE A 298 10.25 -1.87 5.77
N LYS A 299 10.63 -0.63 6.01
CA LYS A 299 10.65 0.41 4.99
C LYS A 299 12.03 0.46 4.33
N VAL A 300 12.07 0.46 3.00
CA VAL A 300 13.31 0.57 2.23
C VAL A 300 14.14 1.77 2.71
N GLY A 301 15.45 1.55 2.94
CA GLY A 301 16.38 2.53 3.52
C GLY A 301 16.52 2.46 5.04
N MET A 302 15.77 1.57 5.74
CA MET A 302 16.00 1.32 7.16
C MET A 302 17.30 0.55 7.37
N LYS A 303 18.00 0.88 8.47
CA LYS A 303 19.25 0.23 8.86
C LYS A 303 19.01 -0.99 9.76
N ALA A 304 20.00 -1.87 9.84
CA ALA A 304 19.92 -3.11 10.62
C ALA A 304 19.44 -2.93 12.08
N PRO A 305 19.88 -1.92 12.85
CA PRO A 305 19.35 -1.68 14.20
C PRO A 305 17.86 -1.35 14.21
N GLU A 306 17.38 -0.53 13.27
CA GLU A 306 15.96 -0.18 13.15
C GLU A 306 15.12 -1.41 12.80
N CYS A 307 15.62 -2.26 11.89
CA CYS A 307 14.97 -3.53 11.54
C CYS A 307 14.96 -4.53 12.72
N ALA A 308 16.04 -4.61 13.50
CA ALA A 308 16.07 -5.36 14.75
C ALA A 308 15.02 -4.84 15.75
N GLY A 309 14.78 -3.51 15.76
CA GLY A 309 13.76 -2.85 16.57
C GLY A 309 12.32 -3.24 16.20
N ILE A 310 12.07 -3.64 14.96
CA ILE A 310 10.77 -4.19 14.53
C ILE A 310 10.45 -5.49 15.27
N ILE A 311 11.47 -6.30 15.56
CA ILE A 311 11.32 -7.54 16.31
C ILE A 311 11.06 -7.23 17.79
N HIS A 312 11.95 -6.42 18.39
CA HIS A 312 11.81 -5.97 19.78
C HIS A 312 12.70 -4.74 20.04
N SER A 313 12.20 -3.78 20.83
CA SER A 313 12.93 -2.56 21.17
C SER A 313 14.30 -2.82 21.83
N ASP A 314 14.45 -3.93 22.56
CA ASP A 314 15.73 -4.31 23.18
C ASP A 314 16.76 -4.72 22.13
N PHE A 315 16.34 -5.30 20.99
CA PHE A 315 17.23 -5.65 19.91
C PHE A 315 17.83 -4.41 19.25
N GLU A 316 17.05 -3.33 19.13
CA GLU A 316 17.54 -2.04 18.64
C GLU A 316 18.54 -1.41 19.60
N ARG A 317 18.16 -1.31 20.90
CA ARG A 317 19.00 -0.68 21.93
C ARG A 317 20.32 -1.42 22.14
N GLY A 318 20.25 -2.74 22.20
CA GLY A 318 21.39 -3.60 22.43
C GLY A 318 22.10 -4.09 21.18
N PHE A 319 21.79 -3.56 20.00
CA PHE A 319 22.31 -4.04 18.73
C PHE A 319 23.84 -4.06 18.69
N ILE A 320 24.40 -5.24 18.39
CA ILE A 320 25.84 -5.44 18.22
C ILE A 320 26.15 -5.59 16.71
N ARG A 321 25.53 -6.57 16.06
CA ARG A 321 25.70 -6.90 14.65
C ARG A 321 24.54 -7.76 14.16
N ALA A 322 24.39 -7.86 12.83
CA ALA A 322 23.54 -8.81 12.16
C ALA A 322 24.39 -9.81 11.36
N GLU A 323 24.08 -11.10 11.46
CA GLU A 323 24.57 -12.11 10.54
C GLU A 323 23.50 -12.22 9.44
N VAL A 324 23.87 -11.92 8.20
CA VAL A 324 22.94 -11.75 7.09
C VAL A 324 23.33 -12.62 5.91
N MET A 325 22.38 -13.37 5.37
CA MET A 325 22.47 -14.02 4.06
C MET A 325 21.30 -13.59 3.19
N SER A 326 21.49 -13.45 1.89
CA SER A 326 20.38 -13.18 0.98
C SER A 326 19.57 -14.44 0.72
N PHE A 327 18.27 -14.30 0.48
CA PHE A 327 17.42 -15.42 0.05
C PHE A 327 17.97 -16.09 -1.23
N THR A 328 18.44 -15.29 -2.18
CA THR A 328 18.99 -15.79 -3.43
C THR A 328 20.26 -16.63 -3.23
N ASP A 329 21.11 -16.26 -2.24
CA ASP A 329 22.28 -17.07 -1.91
C ASP A 329 21.87 -18.39 -1.24
N LEU A 330 20.88 -18.35 -0.36
CA LEU A 330 20.36 -19.56 0.29
C LEU A 330 19.71 -20.51 -0.72
N GLU A 331 18.90 -19.98 -1.63
CA GLU A 331 18.27 -20.76 -2.70
C GLU A 331 19.31 -21.41 -3.62
N ALA A 332 20.36 -20.67 -4.01
CA ALA A 332 21.44 -21.17 -4.87
C ALA A 332 22.33 -22.20 -4.19
N CYS A 333 22.56 -22.09 -2.87
CA CYS A 333 23.43 -23.00 -2.11
C CYS A 333 22.67 -24.21 -1.53
N GLY A 334 21.36 -24.09 -1.34
CA GLY A 334 20.48 -25.13 -0.83
C GLY A 334 20.35 -25.19 0.68
N ASP A 335 21.37 -24.80 1.45
CA ASP A 335 21.30 -24.72 2.91
C ASP A 335 22.27 -23.66 3.49
N GLU A 336 22.05 -23.29 4.74
CA GLU A 336 22.81 -22.27 5.47
C GLU A 336 24.31 -22.62 5.59
N LYS A 337 24.64 -23.90 5.77
CA LYS A 337 26.03 -24.36 5.88
C LYS A 337 26.77 -24.13 4.58
N ALA A 338 26.16 -24.46 3.44
CA ALA A 338 26.72 -24.21 2.12
C ALA A 338 26.90 -22.73 1.83
N VAL A 339 25.94 -21.85 2.27
CA VAL A 339 26.09 -20.39 2.19
C VAL A 339 27.32 -19.92 2.96
N LYS A 340 27.52 -20.43 4.18
CA LYS A 340 28.67 -20.10 5.02
C LYS A 340 29.99 -20.61 4.43
N ASP A 341 30.02 -21.84 3.96
CA ASP A 341 31.20 -22.45 3.34
C ASP A 341 31.58 -21.72 2.04
N ALA A 342 30.60 -21.18 1.32
CA ALA A 342 30.80 -20.30 0.15
C ALA A 342 31.22 -18.86 0.50
N GLY A 343 31.32 -18.52 1.79
CA GLY A 343 31.69 -17.17 2.24
C GLY A 343 30.63 -16.09 1.98
N ARG A 344 29.38 -16.49 1.78
CA ARG A 344 28.26 -15.56 1.47
C ARG A 344 27.46 -15.15 2.70
N LEU A 345 27.71 -15.75 3.87
CA LEU A 345 27.19 -15.25 5.14
C LEU A 345 27.97 -14.01 5.56
N ARG A 346 27.32 -12.89 5.58
CA ARG A 346 27.90 -11.57 5.89
C ARG A 346 27.69 -11.22 7.36
N VAL A 347 28.61 -10.45 7.92
CA VAL A 347 28.49 -9.87 9.25
C VAL A 347 28.40 -8.35 9.08
N GLU A 348 27.23 -7.80 9.39
CA GLU A 348 26.86 -6.43 9.09
C GLU A 348 26.74 -5.61 10.39
N GLY A 349 27.18 -4.36 10.31
CA GLY A 349 27.16 -3.39 11.42
C GLY A 349 25.94 -2.48 11.39
N LYS A 350 26.00 -1.42 12.22
CA LYS A 350 24.89 -0.47 12.43
C LYS A 350 24.49 0.33 11.20
N GLU A 351 25.40 0.51 10.25
CA GLU A 351 25.17 1.33 9.05
C GLU A 351 24.62 0.51 7.86
N TYR A 352 24.46 -0.80 8.03
CA TYR A 352 23.93 -1.66 6.99
C TYR A 352 22.48 -1.32 6.69
N GLU A 353 22.19 -0.97 5.45
CA GLU A 353 20.84 -0.80 4.93
C GLU A 353 20.26 -2.16 4.56
N MET A 354 19.18 -2.55 5.25
CA MET A 354 18.49 -3.82 5.05
C MET A 354 17.99 -3.95 3.61
N GLN A 355 18.18 -5.13 3.03
CA GLN A 355 17.74 -5.44 1.68
C GLN A 355 16.52 -6.37 1.70
N ASP A 356 15.66 -6.26 0.67
CA ASP A 356 14.54 -7.19 0.49
C ASP A 356 15.07 -8.62 0.28
N GLY A 357 14.54 -9.55 1.06
CA GLY A 357 14.96 -10.95 1.04
C GLY A 357 16.17 -11.27 1.93
N ASP A 358 16.67 -10.35 2.74
CA ASP A 358 17.68 -10.68 3.74
C ASP A 358 17.13 -11.63 4.80
N ILE A 359 17.91 -12.68 5.12
CA ILE A 359 17.64 -13.60 6.23
C ILE A 359 18.64 -13.25 7.33
N CYS A 360 18.12 -12.87 8.51
CA CYS A 360 18.90 -12.18 9.53
C CYS A 360 18.91 -12.91 10.86
N TYR A 361 20.11 -12.95 11.49
CA TYR A 361 20.30 -13.30 12.90
C TYR A 361 20.90 -12.12 13.65
N PHE A 362 20.09 -11.44 14.44
CA PHE A 362 20.55 -10.28 15.21
C PHE A 362 21.25 -10.70 16.50
N ARG A 363 22.46 -10.14 16.72
CA ARG A 363 23.20 -10.27 17.98
C ARG A 363 23.08 -8.98 18.75
N PHE A 364 22.59 -9.08 19.97
CA PHE A 364 22.35 -7.94 20.85
C PHE A 364 22.72 -8.28 22.28
N ASN A 365 22.93 -7.24 23.09
CA ASN A 365 23.19 -7.35 24.51
C ASN A 365 22.44 -6.22 25.24
N VAL A 366 21.61 -6.57 26.21
CA VAL A 366 20.78 -5.64 27.01
C VAL A 366 21.13 -5.76 28.47
#